data_be1579363ac8b652098e13d765b8459c
#
_entry.id   be1579363ac8b652098e13d765b8459c
#
_cell.length_a   1.000
_cell.length_b   1.000
_cell.length_c   1.000
_cell.angle_alpha   90.00
_cell.angle_beta   90.00
_cell.angle_gamma   90.00
#
_symmetry.space_group_name_H-M   'P 1'
#
loop_
_entity.id
_entity.type
_entity.pdbx_description
1 polymer ?
#
loop_
_entity_poly.entity_id
_entity_poly.type
_entity_poly.pdbx_seq_one_letter_code
_entity_poly.pdbx_strand_id
1 'polypeptide(L)'
;MKRTLPLWILRLSLLCVLSALAEEAPEITDQCTFTQSGKQIRDVSHILDRDYGTYCTILSGRALEAESQGEDIGGIFIQFHDRTVACTLEARVRGVWKKVADCGDYLTEWFSVPMYTDAVRLVNTGRSRMFINEFYVYGYGVQPARAAKWHTGEKCDLMLISCHPDDEVLWFGGLLPTYARERGYEVQVVVVVPSTPERRLELLDSLWHCGVTRYPRLLGIGDSHHGSLQEQYRAWSKDSVCFSIVKSIRMFQPEVIVSHDLYGEYGHGAHMATGDCTRLAYHYAASPKKYANTAKEYGLWQAKKLYLHLYAENRIEMDWHQPLEAFGGKDGYTVAAEAFQFHKSQLGAWTIHDGGKLSNAIFGLVYSEVGPDVEKNDLMENTGCVPHPENRFEPEKPIGLVEETAADEDDVIHITLDSGGDS
;
A
#
# COMPACT_ATOMS: atom_id res chain seq x y z
N MET A 1 15.53 63.26 -42.14
CA MET A 1 15.10 61.88 -42.46
C MET A 1 15.05 61.09 -41.12
N LYS A 2 13.88 60.98 -40.58
CA LYS A 2 13.65 60.18 -39.35
C LYS A 2 13.30 58.73 -39.78
N ARG A 3 14.15 57.76 -39.45
CA ARG A 3 13.86 56.38 -39.65
C ARG A 3 13.16 55.88 -38.38
N THR A 4 11.89 55.61 -38.49
CA THR A 4 11.11 54.88 -37.46
C THR A 4 11.44 53.41 -37.57
N LEU A 5 12.02 52.81 -36.48
CA LEU A 5 12.08 51.36 -36.30
C LEU A 5 10.66 50.86 -36.00
N PRO A 6 10.19 49.78 -36.64
CA PRO A 6 8.96 49.11 -36.17
C PRO A 6 9.25 48.32 -34.92
N LEU A 7 8.49 48.62 -33.89
CA LEU A 7 8.47 47.95 -32.62
C LEU A 7 7.82 46.57 -32.83
N TRP A 8 8.60 45.56 -33.15
CA TRP A 8 8.18 44.16 -32.93
C TRP A 8 8.19 43.92 -31.44
N ILE A 9 7.03 44.12 -30.84
CA ILE A 9 6.77 43.67 -29.48
C ILE A 9 6.95 42.17 -29.52
N LEU A 10 8.09 41.70 -29.05
CA LEU A 10 8.32 40.34 -28.62
C LEU A 10 7.29 40.08 -27.49
N ARG A 11 6.13 39.60 -27.85
CA ARG A 11 5.30 38.88 -26.91
C ARG A 11 6.06 37.62 -26.59
N LEU A 12 7.00 37.73 -25.65
CA LEU A 12 7.34 36.62 -24.76
C LEU A 12 6.01 36.32 -24.05
N SER A 13 5.19 35.48 -24.65
CA SER A 13 4.26 34.67 -23.90
C SER A 13 5.14 33.85 -22.97
N LEU A 14 5.33 34.39 -21.75
CA LEU A 14 5.64 33.61 -20.59
C LEU A 14 4.48 32.61 -20.50
N LEU A 15 4.62 31.47 -21.21
CA LEU A 15 3.93 30.27 -20.85
C LEU A 15 4.50 29.93 -19.48
N CYS A 16 3.93 30.56 -18.45
CA CYS A 16 3.77 29.88 -17.19
C CYS A 16 2.98 28.63 -17.55
N VAL A 17 3.66 27.55 -17.82
CA VAL A 17 3.15 26.22 -17.55
C VAL A 17 3.04 26.19 -16.01
N LEU A 18 2.01 26.88 -15.49
CA LEU A 18 1.32 26.38 -14.33
C LEU A 18 0.89 24.98 -14.80
N SER A 19 1.69 23.96 -14.47
CA SER A 19 1.12 22.67 -14.21
C SER A 19 0.06 22.96 -13.14
N ALA A 20 -1.17 23.19 -13.57
CA ALA A 20 -2.30 23.13 -12.69
C ALA A 20 -2.16 21.73 -12.09
N LEU A 21 -1.72 21.66 -10.83
CA LEU A 21 -1.82 20.44 -10.06
C LEU A 21 -3.30 20.10 -10.19
N ALA A 22 -3.61 19.02 -10.88
CA ALA A 22 -5.01 18.63 -11.06
C ALA A 22 -5.56 18.47 -9.63
N GLU A 23 -6.67 19.10 -9.34
CA GLU A 23 -7.27 19.06 -8.00
C GLU A 23 -7.69 17.65 -7.67
N GLU A 24 -7.51 17.24 -6.40
CA GLU A 24 -8.03 15.97 -5.92
C GLU A 24 -9.54 15.89 -6.18
N ALA A 25 -10.01 14.70 -6.51
CA ALA A 25 -11.44 14.44 -6.68
C ALA A 25 -12.18 14.78 -5.37
N PRO A 26 -13.17 15.68 -5.40
CA PRO A 26 -13.93 16.04 -4.21
C PRO A 26 -14.76 14.84 -3.74
N GLU A 27 -14.80 14.58 -2.45
CA GLU A 27 -15.72 13.60 -1.89
C GLU A 27 -17.15 14.13 -1.94
N ILE A 28 -18.05 13.41 -2.61
CA ILE A 28 -19.45 13.73 -2.76
C ILE A 28 -20.39 12.70 -2.10
N THR A 29 -19.84 11.90 -1.22
CA THR A 29 -20.54 10.78 -0.56
C THR A 29 -21.80 11.22 0.18
N ASP A 30 -21.78 12.38 0.82
CA ASP A 30 -22.90 12.99 1.53
C ASP A 30 -24.04 13.46 0.61
N GLN A 31 -23.76 13.61 -0.69
CA GLN A 31 -24.73 13.97 -1.73
C GLN A 31 -25.34 12.72 -2.39
N CYS A 32 -24.96 11.52 -1.94
CA CYS A 32 -25.41 10.26 -2.51
C CYS A 32 -26.49 9.59 -1.67
N THR A 33 -27.42 8.95 -2.35
CA THR A 33 -28.35 7.99 -1.74
C THR A 33 -27.84 6.58 -1.95
N PHE A 34 -27.94 5.74 -0.91
CA PHE A 34 -27.47 4.37 -0.94
C PHE A 34 -28.61 3.37 -0.86
N THR A 35 -28.61 2.40 -1.75
CA THR A 35 -29.59 1.30 -1.74
C THR A 35 -28.90 -0.05 -1.89
N GLN A 36 -29.56 -1.10 -1.43
CA GLN A 36 -29.13 -2.46 -1.66
C GLN A 36 -30.15 -3.16 -2.56
N SER A 37 -29.81 -3.37 -3.82
CA SER A 37 -30.70 -3.95 -4.83
C SER A 37 -32.06 -3.25 -4.85
N GLY A 38 -32.06 -1.94 -4.91
CA GLY A 38 -33.24 -1.06 -4.99
C GLY A 38 -34.00 -0.87 -3.65
N LYS A 39 -33.47 -1.34 -2.52
CA LYS A 39 -34.04 -1.11 -1.19
C LYS A 39 -33.10 -0.28 -0.34
N GLN A 40 -33.66 0.65 0.42
CA GLN A 40 -32.89 1.47 1.35
C GLN A 40 -32.10 0.57 2.32
N ILE A 41 -30.80 0.90 2.53
CA ILE A 41 -29.95 0.22 3.50
C ILE A 41 -30.32 0.71 4.89
N ARG A 42 -30.50 -0.21 5.85
CA ARG A 42 -30.86 0.15 7.22
C ARG A 42 -29.73 0.86 7.96
N ASP A 43 -28.50 0.39 7.72
CA ASP A 43 -27.31 0.83 8.44
C ASP A 43 -26.28 1.43 7.47
N VAL A 44 -26.72 2.40 6.64
CA VAL A 44 -25.85 3.10 5.68
C VAL A 44 -24.67 3.79 6.37
N SER A 45 -24.84 4.25 7.60
CA SER A 45 -23.77 4.86 8.40
C SER A 45 -22.57 3.93 8.56
N HIS A 46 -22.77 2.61 8.59
CA HIS A 46 -21.69 1.64 8.74
C HIS A 46 -20.75 1.50 7.53
N ILE A 47 -20.99 2.21 6.46
CA ILE A 47 -20.11 2.26 5.30
C ILE A 47 -19.58 3.66 5.04
N LEU A 48 -19.79 4.60 5.98
CA LEU A 48 -19.47 6.02 5.86
C LEU A 48 -18.85 6.61 7.14
N ASP A 49 -18.66 5.80 8.22
CA ASP A 49 -18.32 6.30 9.55
C ASP A 49 -16.81 6.27 9.86
N ARG A 50 -16.00 5.71 8.96
CA ARG A 50 -14.55 5.53 9.15
C ARG A 50 -14.22 4.72 10.42
N ASP A 51 -15.11 3.81 10.78
CA ASP A 51 -14.91 2.85 11.86
C ASP A 51 -14.59 1.48 11.28
N TYR A 52 -13.38 1.02 11.47
CA TYR A 52 -12.93 -0.28 10.94
C TYR A 52 -13.70 -1.48 11.47
N GLY A 53 -14.45 -1.32 12.58
CA GLY A 53 -15.26 -2.37 13.21
C GLY A 53 -16.67 -2.51 12.65
N THR A 54 -17.16 -1.54 11.86
CA THR A 54 -18.51 -1.54 11.30
C THR A 54 -18.52 -1.98 9.85
N TYR A 55 -19.62 -2.53 9.36
CA TYR A 55 -19.76 -2.92 7.96
C TYR A 55 -21.22 -3.19 7.55
N CYS A 56 -21.49 -3.11 6.25
CA CYS A 56 -22.70 -3.65 5.63
C CYS A 56 -22.45 -4.99 4.98
N THR A 57 -23.49 -5.84 4.97
CA THR A 57 -23.43 -7.17 4.32
C THR A 57 -24.16 -7.17 2.99
N ILE A 58 -23.45 -7.52 1.93
CA ILE A 58 -24.00 -7.70 0.58
C ILE A 58 -23.99 -9.20 0.22
N LEU A 59 -25.17 -9.77 0.01
CA LEU A 59 -25.29 -11.19 -0.34
C LEU A 59 -24.85 -11.44 -1.78
N SER A 60 -24.46 -12.69 -2.08
CA SER A 60 -24.16 -13.13 -3.45
C SER A 60 -25.28 -12.76 -4.44
N GLY A 61 -24.92 -12.20 -5.58
CA GLY A 61 -25.85 -11.71 -6.61
C GLY A 61 -26.61 -10.44 -6.24
N ARG A 62 -26.26 -9.77 -5.12
CA ARG A 62 -26.84 -8.49 -4.73
C ARG A 62 -25.84 -7.36 -4.95
N ALA A 63 -26.33 -6.13 -5.03
CA ALA A 63 -25.53 -4.94 -5.23
C ALA A 63 -25.74 -3.91 -4.13
N LEU A 64 -24.65 -3.19 -3.81
CA LEU A 64 -24.68 -1.88 -3.13
C LEU A 64 -24.70 -0.83 -4.24
N GLU A 65 -25.69 0.07 -4.24
CA GLU A 65 -25.86 1.10 -5.23
C GLU A 65 -25.72 2.47 -4.58
N ALA A 66 -25.01 3.39 -5.22
CA ALA A 66 -24.89 4.79 -4.84
C ALA A 66 -25.36 5.65 -6.01
N GLU A 67 -26.25 6.62 -5.75
CA GLU A 67 -26.78 7.56 -6.72
C GLU A 67 -26.59 8.99 -6.20
N SER A 68 -25.85 9.81 -6.96
CA SER A 68 -25.56 11.19 -6.66
C SER A 68 -26.74 12.09 -7.02
N GLN A 69 -26.95 13.15 -6.21
CA GLN A 69 -28.04 14.12 -6.42
C GLN A 69 -27.55 15.41 -7.09
N GLY A 70 -26.89 15.30 -8.22
CA GLY A 70 -26.59 16.46 -9.04
C GLY A 70 -25.15 16.59 -9.54
N GLU A 71 -24.25 15.74 -9.10
CA GLU A 71 -22.87 15.71 -9.59
C GLU A 71 -22.55 14.37 -10.24
N ASP A 72 -21.75 14.39 -11.30
CA ASP A 72 -21.25 13.16 -11.92
C ASP A 72 -20.21 12.48 -11.04
N ILE A 73 -20.25 11.15 -10.99
CA ILE A 73 -19.32 10.31 -10.22
C ILE A 73 -18.07 10.05 -11.05
N GLY A 74 -16.90 10.51 -10.56
CA GLY A 74 -15.61 10.35 -11.20
C GLY A 74 -14.71 9.28 -10.55
N GLY A 75 -15.03 8.84 -9.32
CA GLY A 75 -14.23 7.83 -8.61
C GLY A 75 -14.94 7.20 -7.44
N ILE A 76 -14.48 6.00 -7.07
CA ILE A 76 -14.99 5.22 -5.95
C ILE A 76 -13.82 4.68 -5.13
N PHE A 77 -13.89 4.81 -3.82
CA PHE A 77 -13.01 4.11 -2.88
C PHE A 77 -13.81 3.05 -2.13
N ILE A 78 -13.30 1.82 -2.14
CA ILE A 78 -13.94 0.67 -1.51
C ILE A 78 -13.01 0.10 -0.45
N GLN A 79 -13.58 -0.24 0.72
CA GLN A 79 -12.90 -0.93 1.81
C GLN A 79 -13.73 -2.15 2.24
N PHE A 80 -13.16 -3.34 2.09
CA PHE A 80 -13.74 -4.58 2.58
C PHE A 80 -13.34 -4.81 4.04
N HIS A 81 -14.25 -5.33 4.86
CA HIS A 81 -13.99 -5.49 6.29
C HIS A 81 -12.96 -6.60 6.60
N ASP A 82 -13.29 -7.86 6.29
CA ASP A 82 -12.48 -9.00 6.76
C ASP A 82 -11.72 -9.73 5.64
N ARG A 83 -12.29 -9.75 4.45
CA ARG A 83 -11.78 -10.45 3.27
C ARG A 83 -12.35 -9.88 2.01
N THR A 84 -11.62 -10.06 0.94
CA THR A 84 -12.10 -9.74 -0.40
C THR A 84 -13.06 -10.83 -0.93
N VAL A 85 -13.98 -10.38 -1.77
CA VAL A 85 -14.91 -11.25 -2.50
C VAL A 85 -15.01 -10.75 -3.92
N ALA A 86 -14.98 -11.63 -4.90
CA ALA A 86 -15.13 -11.23 -6.30
C ALA A 86 -16.39 -10.37 -6.49
N CYS A 87 -16.21 -9.20 -7.04
CA CYS A 87 -17.27 -8.24 -7.29
C CYS A 87 -16.97 -7.44 -8.56
N THR A 88 -17.97 -6.75 -9.06
CA THR A 88 -17.87 -5.90 -10.23
C THR A 88 -18.43 -4.52 -9.90
N LEU A 89 -17.64 -3.48 -10.17
CA LEU A 89 -18.10 -2.11 -10.15
C LEU A 89 -18.72 -1.78 -11.48
N GLU A 90 -19.94 -1.25 -11.48
CA GLU A 90 -20.68 -0.85 -12.68
C GLU A 90 -21.17 0.59 -12.53
N ALA A 91 -21.23 1.32 -13.65
CA ALA A 91 -21.78 2.68 -13.77
C ALA A 91 -23.06 2.66 -14.60
N ARG A 92 -24.04 3.53 -14.30
CA ARG A 92 -25.28 3.67 -15.04
C ARG A 92 -25.13 4.72 -16.15
N VAL A 93 -24.97 4.26 -17.40
CA VAL A 93 -24.85 5.13 -18.57
C VAL A 93 -26.12 5.05 -19.41
N ARG A 94 -26.81 6.17 -19.60
CA ARG A 94 -28.08 6.23 -20.36
C ARG A 94 -29.12 5.19 -19.90
N GLY A 95 -29.19 4.93 -18.57
CA GLY A 95 -30.11 3.96 -17.97
C GLY A 95 -29.69 2.50 -18.04
N VAL A 96 -28.50 2.19 -18.59
CA VAL A 96 -27.95 0.83 -18.68
C VAL A 96 -26.72 0.72 -17.79
N TRP A 97 -26.60 -0.36 -17.02
CA TRP A 97 -25.43 -0.66 -16.21
C TRP A 97 -24.28 -1.18 -17.09
N LYS A 98 -23.16 -0.50 -17.06
CA LYS A 98 -21.92 -0.86 -17.76
C LYS A 98 -20.83 -1.15 -16.76
N LYS A 99 -20.05 -2.18 -17.02
CA LYS A 99 -18.91 -2.54 -16.18
C LYS A 99 -17.82 -1.46 -16.23
N VAL A 100 -17.34 -1.06 -15.06
CA VAL A 100 -16.18 -0.19 -14.86
C VAL A 100 -14.94 -1.04 -14.61
N ALA A 101 -15.01 -1.94 -13.61
CA ALA A 101 -13.89 -2.78 -13.21
C ALA A 101 -14.35 -4.08 -12.53
N ASP A 102 -13.50 -5.10 -12.53
CA ASP A 102 -13.54 -6.15 -11.54
C ASP A 102 -12.84 -5.67 -10.28
N CYS A 103 -13.34 -6.06 -9.13
CA CYS A 103 -12.82 -5.68 -7.82
C CYS A 103 -12.82 -6.86 -6.87
N GLY A 104 -12.17 -6.67 -5.72
CA GLY A 104 -12.04 -7.71 -4.70
C GLY A 104 -10.70 -8.43 -4.73
N ASP A 105 -9.67 -7.85 -5.35
CA ASP A 105 -8.30 -8.33 -5.26
C ASP A 105 -7.61 -7.82 -3.98
N TYR A 106 -7.95 -6.61 -3.54
CA TYR A 106 -7.40 -5.95 -2.36
C TYR A 106 -8.49 -5.59 -1.35
N LEU A 107 -8.11 -5.47 -0.06
CA LEU A 107 -9.06 -5.06 0.99
C LEU A 107 -9.48 -3.59 0.86
N THR A 108 -8.61 -2.74 0.32
CA THR A 108 -8.91 -1.33 0.07
C THR A 108 -8.46 -0.98 -1.32
N GLU A 109 -9.27 -0.23 -2.10
CA GLU A 109 -8.89 0.11 -3.45
C GLU A 109 -9.67 1.31 -4.01
N TRP A 110 -8.97 2.14 -4.79
CA TRP A 110 -9.52 3.22 -5.60
C TRP A 110 -9.84 2.74 -7.01
N PHE A 111 -10.99 3.18 -7.52
CA PHE A 111 -11.42 2.97 -8.90
C PHE A 111 -11.83 4.30 -9.54
N SER A 112 -11.18 4.67 -10.63
CA SER A 112 -11.65 5.77 -11.49
C SER A 112 -12.85 5.33 -12.30
N VAL A 113 -13.82 6.22 -12.45
CA VAL A 113 -15.04 6.00 -13.25
C VAL A 113 -14.97 6.86 -14.51
N PRO A 114 -14.51 6.30 -15.65
CA PRO A 114 -14.23 7.07 -16.87
C PRO A 114 -15.48 7.32 -17.74
N MET A 115 -16.67 7.46 -17.12
CA MET A 115 -17.96 7.60 -17.79
C MET A 115 -18.79 8.67 -17.10
N TYR A 116 -19.52 9.47 -17.85
CA TYR A 116 -20.53 10.35 -17.27
C TYR A 116 -21.65 9.53 -16.64
N THR A 117 -21.76 9.58 -15.33
CA THR A 117 -22.75 8.84 -14.58
C THR A 117 -23.09 9.52 -13.26
N ASP A 118 -24.37 9.46 -12.90
CA ASP A 118 -24.90 9.86 -11.60
C ASP A 118 -25.05 8.66 -10.64
N ALA A 119 -24.84 7.42 -11.12
CA ALA A 119 -25.02 6.24 -10.30
C ALA A 119 -24.02 5.13 -10.61
N VAL A 120 -23.53 4.51 -9.53
CA VAL A 120 -22.66 3.34 -9.59
C VAL A 120 -23.22 2.24 -8.72
N ARG A 121 -22.81 0.99 -8.98
CA ARG A 121 -23.11 -0.14 -8.09
C ARG A 121 -21.97 -1.12 -7.98
N LEU A 122 -21.79 -1.67 -6.80
CA LEU A 122 -20.88 -2.76 -6.50
C LEU A 122 -21.67 -4.07 -6.40
N VAL A 123 -21.51 -4.93 -7.39
CA VAL A 123 -22.23 -6.20 -7.48
C VAL A 123 -21.37 -7.31 -6.90
N ASN A 124 -21.87 -8.03 -5.90
CA ASN A 124 -21.23 -9.22 -5.38
C ASN A 124 -21.41 -10.38 -6.39
N THR A 125 -20.38 -10.65 -7.19
CA THR A 125 -20.36 -11.75 -8.17
C THR A 125 -19.79 -13.04 -7.58
N GLY A 126 -19.25 -12.99 -6.36
CA GLY A 126 -18.72 -14.13 -5.64
C GLY A 126 -19.82 -15.01 -5.02
N ARG A 127 -19.41 -16.15 -4.45
CA ARG A 127 -20.30 -17.12 -3.82
C ARG A 127 -20.53 -16.87 -2.32
N SER A 128 -19.71 -16.01 -1.72
CA SER A 128 -19.75 -15.70 -0.30
C SER A 128 -20.44 -14.35 -0.04
N ARG A 129 -20.81 -14.11 1.21
CA ARG A 129 -21.19 -12.76 1.65
C ARG A 129 -20.00 -11.84 1.52
N MET A 130 -20.24 -10.62 1.06
CA MET A 130 -19.29 -9.53 0.97
C MET A 130 -19.59 -8.56 2.10
N PHE A 131 -18.57 -8.19 2.87
CA PHE A 131 -18.66 -7.25 3.98
C PHE A 131 -17.94 -5.97 3.58
N ILE A 132 -18.69 -4.91 3.35
CA ILE A 132 -18.17 -3.59 2.99
C ILE A 132 -18.06 -2.78 4.27
N ASN A 133 -16.84 -2.36 4.61
CA ASN A 133 -16.56 -1.48 5.74
C ASN A 133 -16.78 -0.02 5.33
N GLU A 134 -16.19 0.44 4.19
CA GLU A 134 -16.35 1.78 3.70
C GLU A 134 -16.61 1.81 2.19
N PHE A 135 -17.42 2.78 1.75
CA PHE A 135 -17.73 3.02 0.34
C PHE A 135 -17.89 4.52 0.10
N TYR A 136 -16.81 5.16 -0.36
CA TYR A 136 -16.81 6.59 -0.63
C TYR A 136 -16.93 6.90 -2.10
N VAL A 137 -17.74 7.93 -2.41
CA VAL A 137 -18.03 8.40 -3.76
C VAL A 137 -17.37 9.76 -3.98
N TYR A 138 -16.72 9.90 -5.12
CA TYR A 138 -15.99 11.10 -5.50
C TYR A 138 -16.46 11.64 -6.84
N GLY A 139 -16.41 12.98 -6.99
CA GLY A 139 -16.54 13.66 -8.27
C GLY A 139 -15.31 13.47 -9.15
N TYR A 140 -15.24 14.24 -10.25
CA TYR A 140 -14.06 14.21 -11.11
C TYR A 140 -12.88 14.92 -10.48
N GLY A 141 -11.70 14.35 -10.67
CA GLY A 141 -10.42 14.87 -10.17
C GLY A 141 -9.35 13.80 -10.20
N VAL A 142 -8.15 14.12 -9.70
CA VAL A 142 -7.13 13.11 -9.48
C VAL A 142 -7.48 12.24 -8.26
N GLN A 143 -6.94 11.04 -8.22
CA GLN A 143 -7.08 10.14 -7.07
C GLN A 143 -6.73 10.86 -5.77
N PRO A 144 -7.62 10.86 -4.78
CA PRO A 144 -7.34 11.44 -3.47
C PRO A 144 -6.15 10.76 -2.78
N ALA A 145 -5.30 11.55 -2.13
CA ALA A 145 -4.08 11.02 -1.49
C ALA A 145 -4.36 9.90 -0.49
N ARG A 146 -5.53 9.88 0.14
CA ARG A 146 -5.97 8.84 1.09
C ARG A 146 -6.55 7.58 0.43
N ALA A 147 -6.91 7.64 -0.85
CA ALA A 147 -7.57 6.53 -1.53
C ALA A 147 -6.53 5.58 -2.12
N ALA A 148 -6.26 4.48 -1.43
CA ALA A 148 -5.23 3.53 -1.83
C ALA A 148 -5.54 2.86 -3.18
N LYS A 149 -4.53 2.76 -4.03
CA LYS A 149 -4.53 1.95 -5.24
C LYS A 149 -3.29 1.07 -5.24
N TRP A 150 -3.51 -0.18 -4.95
CA TRP A 150 -2.44 -1.16 -4.78
C TRP A 150 -2.03 -1.79 -6.11
N HIS A 151 -0.79 -2.27 -6.13
CA HIS A 151 -0.30 -3.17 -7.16
C HIS A 151 0.43 -4.38 -6.55
N THR A 152 0.66 -5.39 -7.34
CA THR A 152 1.53 -6.53 -7.03
C THR A 152 2.68 -6.56 -8.02
N GLY A 153 3.82 -7.09 -7.60
CA GLY A 153 5.00 -7.23 -8.46
C GLY A 153 5.77 -8.51 -8.15
N GLU A 154 6.61 -8.97 -9.09
CA GLU A 154 7.38 -10.20 -8.95
C GLU A 154 8.64 -10.00 -8.10
N LYS A 155 9.31 -8.85 -8.23
CA LYS A 155 10.56 -8.54 -7.51
C LYS A 155 10.42 -7.29 -6.68
N CYS A 156 11.24 -7.19 -5.63
CA CYS A 156 11.37 -5.98 -4.84
C CYS A 156 12.84 -5.72 -4.51
N ASP A 157 13.17 -4.47 -4.20
CA ASP A 157 14.52 -4.07 -3.80
C ASP A 157 14.73 -4.32 -2.31
N LEU A 158 13.73 -3.94 -1.50
CA LEU A 158 13.75 -4.07 -0.06
C LEU A 158 12.51 -4.83 0.42
N MET A 159 12.71 -5.80 1.31
CA MET A 159 11.64 -6.51 2.00
C MET A 159 11.69 -6.22 3.50
N LEU A 160 10.64 -5.63 4.02
CA LEU A 160 10.42 -5.51 5.45
C LEU A 160 9.57 -6.69 5.93
N ILE A 161 10.10 -7.50 6.86
CA ILE A 161 9.36 -8.59 7.51
C ILE A 161 9.00 -8.14 8.92
N SER A 162 7.77 -7.66 9.07
CA SER A 162 7.17 -7.17 10.30
C SER A 162 6.35 -8.26 10.98
N CYS A 163 6.21 -8.21 12.32
CA CYS A 163 5.42 -9.20 13.05
C CYS A 163 3.94 -8.86 13.05
N HIS A 164 3.56 -7.71 13.64
CA HIS A 164 2.17 -7.29 13.76
C HIS A 164 1.88 -6.01 12.96
N PRO A 165 0.61 -5.69 12.68
CA PRO A 165 0.21 -4.36 12.25
C PRO A 165 0.50 -3.34 13.35
N ASP A 166 1.30 -2.33 13.07
CA ASP A 166 1.90 -1.25 13.86
C ASP A 166 3.43 -1.32 13.97
N ASP A 167 3.99 -2.52 13.96
CA ASP A 167 5.44 -2.70 14.07
C ASP A 167 6.21 -2.00 12.94
N GLU A 168 5.60 -1.91 11.74
CA GLU A 168 6.23 -1.34 10.54
C GLU A 168 6.64 0.13 10.71
N VAL A 169 6.01 0.83 11.63
CA VAL A 169 6.35 2.22 11.98
C VAL A 169 6.92 2.36 13.39
N LEU A 170 6.52 1.50 14.33
CA LEU A 170 7.05 1.52 15.70
C LEU A 170 8.55 1.21 15.75
N TRP A 171 8.95 0.10 15.10
CA TRP A 171 10.30 -0.46 15.21
C TRP A 171 11.19 -0.16 14.01
N PHE A 172 10.61 0.29 12.89
CA PHE A 172 11.34 0.55 11.66
C PHE A 172 11.28 2.04 11.24
N GLY A 173 10.56 2.87 11.98
CA GLY A 173 10.55 4.32 11.87
C GLY A 173 10.35 4.85 10.46
N GLY A 174 11.26 5.72 10.03
CA GLY A 174 11.24 6.33 8.71
C GLY A 174 11.63 5.44 7.54
N LEU A 175 11.81 4.11 7.74
CA LEU A 175 12.24 3.19 6.68
C LEU A 175 11.31 3.25 5.46
N LEU A 176 10.00 3.06 5.69
CA LEU A 176 9.03 3.01 4.59
C LEU A 176 8.93 4.33 3.81
N PRO A 177 8.70 5.50 4.45
CA PRO A 177 8.61 6.75 3.70
C PRO A 177 9.92 7.09 2.98
N THR A 178 11.08 6.76 3.56
CA THR A 178 12.38 7.04 2.96
C THR A 178 12.65 6.15 1.75
N TYR A 179 12.47 4.83 1.87
CA TYR A 179 12.85 3.91 0.79
C TYR A 179 11.76 3.75 -0.26
N ALA A 180 10.49 3.63 0.14
CA ALA A 180 9.42 3.43 -0.83
C ALA A 180 9.14 4.70 -1.64
N ARG A 181 8.82 5.83 -0.98
CA ARG A 181 8.34 7.01 -1.70
C ARG A 181 9.45 8.01 -2.01
N GLU A 182 10.28 8.39 -1.04
CA GLU A 182 11.31 9.40 -1.27
C GLU A 182 12.35 8.91 -2.26
N ARG A 183 12.87 7.69 -2.07
CA ARG A 183 13.88 7.11 -2.94
C ARG A 183 13.31 6.34 -4.13
N GLY A 184 12.04 5.90 -4.06
CA GLY A 184 11.36 5.17 -5.14
C GLY A 184 11.83 3.72 -5.32
N TYR A 185 12.28 3.06 -4.24
CA TYR A 185 12.56 1.63 -4.27
C TYR A 185 11.27 0.80 -4.22
N GLU A 186 11.28 -0.35 -4.86
CA GLU A 186 10.23 -1.35 -4.73
C GLU A 186 10.30 -2.01 -3.35
N VAL A 187 9.43 -1.57 -2.43
CA VAL A 187 9.39 -2.07 -1.05
C VAL A 187 8.23 -3.03 -0.86
N GLN A 188 8.52 -4.27 -0.46
CA GLN A 188 7.52 -5.28 -0.10
C GLN A 188 7.44 -5.45 1.40
N VAL A 189 6.28 -5.20 1.97
CA VAL A 189 6.01 -5.51 3.39
C VAL A 189 5.40 -6.90 3.51
N VAL A 190 5.93 -7.69 4.45
CA VAL A 190 5.43 -9.02 4.83
C VAL A 190 5.08 -8.98 6.30
N VAL A 191 3.81 -9.26 6.64
CA VAL A 191 3.33 -9.27 8.02
C VAL A 191 3.04 -10.70 8.46
N VAL A 192 3.71 -11.15 9.52
CA VAL A 192 3.63 -12.53 10.01
C VAL A 192 2.28 -12.80 10.67
N VAL A 193 1.85 -11.90 11.54
CA VAL A 193 0.60 -11.96 12.31
C VAL A 193 -0.32 -10.82 11.88
N PRO A 194 -1.22 -11.02 10.90
CA PRO A 194 -2.09 -9.94 10.43
C PRO A 194 -3.20 -9.56 11.42
N SER A 195 -3.29 -10.27 12.54
CA SER A 195 -4.21 -10.00 13.66
C SER A 195 -5.71 -9.92 13.24
N THR A 196 -6.47 -8.95 13.79
CA THR A 196 -7.90 -8.79 13.52
C THR A 196 -8.18 -8.12 12.16
N PRO A 197 -9.43 -8.17 11.65
CA PRO A 197 -9.81 -7.42 10.45
C PRO A 197 -9.49 -5.92 10.54
N GLU A 198 -9.83 -5.31 11.67
CA GLU A 198 -9.62 -3.87 11.92
C GLU A 198 -8.13 -3.51 11.83
N ARG A 199 -7.27 -4.28 12.51
CA ARG A 199 -5.81 -4.04 12.48
C ARG A 199 -5.20 -4.21 11.08
N ARG A 200 -5.79 -5.05 10.23
CA ARG A 200 -5.35 -5.15 8.82
C ARG A 200 -5.68 -3.90 8.03
N LEU A 201 -6.84 -3.29 8.27
CA LEU A 201 -7.24 -2.04 7.63
C LEU A 201 -6.40 -0.86 8.15
N GLU A 202 -6.15 -0.80 9.45
CA GLU A 202 -5.21 0.15 10.07
C GLU A 202 -3.82 0.07 9.41
N LEU A 203 -3.30 -1.16 9.22
CA LEU A 203 -2.03 -1.40 8.53
C LEU A 203 -2.03 -0.88 7.09
N LEU A 204 -3.09 -1.14 6.32
CA LEU A 204 -3.16 -0.70 4.94
C LEU A 204 -3.14 0.82 4.82
N ASP A 205 -3.86 1.53 5.70
CA ASP A 205 -3.86 2.98 5.73
C ASP A 205 -2.49 3.55 6.16
N SER A 206 -1.83 2.91 7.16
CA SER A 206 -0.46 3.25 7.58
C SER A 206 0.54 3.08 6.45
N LEU A 207 0.54 1.92 5.78
CA LEU A 207 1.44 1.64 4.66
C LEU A 207 1.25 2.61 3.50
N TRP A 208 -0.01 2.89 3.14
CA TRP A 208 -0.33 3.85 2.08
C TRP A 208 0.13 5.25 2.43
N HIS A 209 -0.08 5.70 3.67
CA HIS A 209 0.42 6.99 4.17
C HIS A 209 1.96 7.08 4.08
N CYS A 210 2.66 6.00 4.36
CA CYS A 210 4.12 5.91 4.19
C CYS A 210 4.57 5.83 2.72
N GLY A 211 3.65 5.81 1.76
CA GLY A 211 3.96 5.75 0.32
C GLY A 211 4.28 4.37 -0.21
N VAL A 212 3.93 3.31 0.52
CA VAL A 212 4.01 1.93 0.02
C VAL A 212 2.82 1.69 -0.90
N THR A 213 3.08 1.36 -2.16
CA THR A 213 2.05 1.09 -3.17
C THR A 213 1.90 -0.39 -3.49
N ARG A 214 2.85 -1.24 -3.05
CA ARG A 214 2.74 -2.69 -3.16
C ARG A 214 1.88 -3.26 -2.05
N TYR A 215 0.88 -4.07 -2.41
CA TYR A 215 0.02 -4.71 -1.43
C TYR A 215 0.82 -5.61 -0.50
N PRO A 216 0.67 -5.51 0.83
CA PRO A 216 1.45 -6.29 1.78
C PRO A 216 1.08 -7.78 1.70
N ARG A 217 2.06 -8.64 1.96
CA ARG A 217 1.82 -10.06 2.12
C ARG A 217 1.52 -10.41 3.56
N LEU A 218 0.30 -10.83 3.83
CA LEU A 218 -0.17 -11.26 5.14
C LEU A 218 0.00 -12.79 5.27
N LEU A 219 0.81 -13.28 6.24
CA LEU A 219 1.12 -14.71 6.34
C LEU A 219 0.05 -15.52 7.09
N GLY A 220 -0.80 -14.88 7.88
CA GLY A 220 -1.92 -15.53 8.57
C GLY A 220 -1.51 -16.41 9.74
N ILE A 221 -0.36 -16.18 10.34
CA ILE A 221 0.03 -16.83 11.60
C ILE A 221 -0.85 -16.27 12.72
N GLY A 222 -1.38 -17.15 13.56
CA GLY A 222 -2.23 -16.73 14.67
C GLY A 222 -1.46 -15.95 15.74
N ASP A 223 -2.10 -14.94 16.30
CA ASP A 223 -1.51 -14.10 17.34
C ASP A 223 -1.32 -14.88 18.65
N SER A 224 -0.18 -14.66 19.29
CA SER A 224 0.10 -15.18 20.63
C SER A 224 1.23 -14.41 21.29
N HIS A 225 1.04 -14.05 22.55
CA HIS A 225 2.02 -13.29 23.32
C HIS A 225 2.75 -14.19 24.32
N HIS A 226 4.07 -14.29 24.18
CA HIS A 226 4.95 -15.03 25.07
C HIS A 226 6.21 -14.23 25.36
N GLY A 227 6.79 -14.41 26.57
CA GLY A 227 7.97 -13.68 27.02
C GLY A 227 9.30 -14.30 26.58
N SER A 228 9.29 -15.39 25.82
CA SER A 228 10.51 -16.02 25.33
C SER A 228 10.33 -16.72 23.99
N LEU A 229 11.43 -16.84 23.24
CA LEU A 229 11.46 -17.55 21.95
C LEU A 229 11.01 -19.01 22.09
N GLN A 230 11.41 -19.69 23.19
CA GLN A 230 11.06 -21.09 23.40
C GLN A 230 9.56 -21.28 23.62
N GLU A 231 8.92 -20.42 24.40
CA GLU A 231 7.47 -20.45 24.61
C GLU A 231 6.72 -20.11 23.33
N GLN A 232 7.18 -19.10 22.59
CA GLN A 232 6.60 -18.73 21.31
C GLN A 232 6.61 -19.91 20.33
N TYR A 233 7.70 -20.68 20.24
CA TYR A 233 7.77 -21.88 19.40
C TYR A 233 6.97 -23.09 19.89
N ARG A 234 6.43 -23.06 21.11
CA ARG A 234 5.40 -24.03 21.54
C ARG A 234 4.02 -23.67 20.98
N ALA A 235 3.74 -22.38 20.84
CA ALA A 235 2.50 -21.89 20.24
C ALA A 235 2.56 -21.90 18.69
N TRP A 236 3.72 -21.52 18.12
CA TRP A 236 3.95 -21.47 16.70
C TRP A 236 4.78 -22.64 16.20
N SER A 237 4.42 -23.23 15.08
CA SER A 237 5.33 -24.11 14.36
C SER A 237 6.46 -23.30 13.73
N LYS A 238 7.67 -23.42 14.26
CA LYS A 238 8.88 -22.78 13.71
C LYS A 238 9.03 -23.07 12.21
N ASP A 239 8.79 -24.32 11.80
CA ASP A 239 8.91 -24.72 10.39
C ASP A 239 7.88 -24.02 9.51
N SER A 240 6.64 -23.84 9.98
CA SER A 240 5.59 -23.14 9.23
C SER A 240 5.90 -21.66 9.05
N VAL A 241 6.42 -20.98 10.07
CA VAL A 241 6.83 -19.57 9.97
C VAL A 241 8.02 -19.42 9.03
N CYS A 242 9.08 -20.23 9.23
CA CYS A 242 10.23 -20.24 8.31
C CYS A 242 9.82 -20.55 6.87
N PHE A 243 8.93 -21.53 6.65
CA PHE A 243 8.40 -21.86 5.31
C PHE A 243 7.74 -20.64 4.65
N SER A 244 6.87 -19.95 5.39
CA SER A 244 6.12 -18.80 4.87
C SER A 244 7.02 -17.62 4.52
N ILE A 245 8.07 -17.37 5.35
CA ILE A 245 9.07 -16.33 5.07
C ILE A 245 9.95 -16.74 3.88
N VAL A 246 10.44 -17.99 3.80
CA VAL A 246 11.22 -18.48 2.65
C VAL A 246 10.42 -18.38 1.36
N LYS A 247 9.12 -18.75 1.41
CA LYS A 247 8.23 -18.60 0.25
C LYS A 247 8.13 -17.14 -0.18
N SER A 248 8.02 -16.19 0.76
CA SER A 248 7.97 -14.75 0.46
C SER A 248 9.28 -14.25 -0.16
N ILE A 249 10.43 -14.64 0.40
CA ILE A 249 11.75 -14.27 -0.15
C ILE A 249 11.92 -14.79 -1.59
N ARG A 250 11.54 -16.03 -1.86
CA ARG A 250 11.62 -16.62 -3.20
C ARG A 250 10.65 -15.97 -4.19
N MET A 251 9.45 -15.63 -3.72
CA MET A 251 8.41 -15.01 -4.53
C MET A 251 8.81 -13.60 -4.95
N PHE A 252 9.34 -12.79 -4.04
CA PHE A 252 9.61 -11.38 -4.26
C PHE A 252 11.09 -11.04 -4.47
N GLN A 253 11.98 -11.99 -4.30
CA GLN A 253 13.40 -11.88 -4.62
C GLN A 253 14.07 -10.57 -4.15
N PRO A 254 13.97 -10.19 -2.85
CA PRO A 254 14.52 -8.94 -2.33
C PRO A 254 16.05 -8.91 -2.39
N GLU A 255 16.63 -7.75 -2.67
CA GLU A 255 18.05 -7.52 -2.53
C GLU A 255 18.44 -7.29 -1.06
N VAL A 256 17.60 -6.58 -0.32
CA VAL A 256 17.79 -6.31 1.11
C VAL A 256 16.57 -6.80 1.90
N ILE A 257 16.85 -7.45 3.03
CA ILE A 257 15.82 -7.88 3.99
C ILE A 257 16.04 -7.15 5.31
N VAL A 258 14.97 -6.64 5.91
CA VAL A 258 14.96 -6.03 7.24
C VAL A 258 13.92 -6.74 8.10
N SER A 259 14.23 -7.00 9.38
CA SER A 259 13.31 -7.64 10.30
C SER A 259 13.62 -7.30 11.77
N HIS A 260 12.86 -7.90 12.68
CA HIS A 260 12.87 -7.69 14.13
C HIS A 260 14.17 -8.11 14.82
N ASP A 261 14.33 -7.57 16.02
CA ASP A 261 15.38 -7.95 16.98
C ASP A 261 15.24 -9.40 17.45
N LEU A 262 16.38 -10.05 17.65
CA LEU A 262 16.43 -11.42 18.20
C LEU A 262 16.02 -11.49 19.68
N TYR A 263 16.02 -10.36 20.37
CA TYR A 263 15.53 -10.26 21.76
C TYR A 263 14.10 -9.68 21.82
N GLY A 264 13.48 -9.40 20.65
CA GLY A 264 12.08 -9.00 20.50
C GLY A 264 11.77 -7.62 21.03
N GLU A 265 12.67 -6.66 20.79
CA GLU A 265 12.62 -5.25 21.22
C GLU A 265 12.47 -5.13 22.74
N TYR A 266 11.29 -5.36 23.25
CA TYR A 266 10.96 -5.32 24.69
C TYR A 266 10.74 -6.72 25.30
N GLY A 267 11.19 -7.78 24.64
CA GLY A 267 11.04 -9.17 25.11
C GLY A 267 9.81 -9.89 24.53
N HIS A 268 9.28 -9.44 23.40
CA HIS A 268 8.12 -10.04 22.74
C HIS A 268 8.53 -11.30 21.96
N GLY A 269 8.04 -12.48 22.39
CA GLY A 269 8.41 -13.76 21.77
C GLY A 269 8.07 -13.89 20.30
N ALA A 270 6.97 -13.28 19.83
CA ALA A 270 6.60 -13.28 18.42
C ALA A 270 7.60 -12.49 17.55
N HIS A 271 8.11 -11.35 18.04
CA HIS A 271 9.18 -10.61 17.39
C HIS A 271 10.48 -11.43 17.35
N MET A 272 10.85 -12.06 18.48
CA MET A 272 12.01 -12.97 18.53
C MET A 272 11.90 -14.08 17.48
N ALA A 273 10.71 -14.71 17.37
CA ALA A 273 10.47 -15.78 16.41
C ALA A 273 10.49 -15.29 14.97
N THR A 274 9.98 -14.09 14.71
CA THR A 274 10.03 -13.45 13.39
C THR A 274 11.47 -13.16 12.99
N GLY A 275 12.28 -12.54 13.85
CA GLY A 275 13.69 -12.27 13.60
C GLY A 275 14.51 -13.56 13.42
N ASP A 276 14.35 -14.58 14.31
CA ASP A 276 15.07 -15.86 14.18
C ASP A 276 14.70 -16.63 12.91
N CYS A 277 13.39 -16.67 12.56
CA CYS A 277 12.96 -17.31 11.31
C CYS A 277 13.44 -16.56 10.08
N THR A 278 13.48 -15.22 10.11
CA THR A 278 14.02 -14.41 8.99
C THR A 278 15.51 -14.68 8.80
N ARG A 279 16.28 -14.74 9.88
CA ARG A 279 17.71 -15.07 9.86
C ARG A 279 17.97 -16.46 9.24
N LEU A 280 17.15 -17.45 9.56
CA LEU A 280 17.23 -18.78 8.95
C LEU A 280 16.76 -18.77 7.49
N ALA A 281 15.68 -18.04 7.20
CA ALA A 281 15.09 -17.96 5.88
C ALA A 281 16.03 -17.32 4.84
N TYR A 282 16.90 -16.40 5.25
CA TYR A 282 17.95 -15.82 4.41
C TYR A 282 18.78 -16.91 3.70
N HIS A 283 19.26 -17.92 4.45
CA HIS A 283 20.01 -19.03 3.88
C HIS A 283 19.13 -20.10 3.24
N TYR A 284 17.93 -20.33 3.81
CA TYR A 284 17.02 -21.36 3.30
C TYR A 284 16.47 -21.01 1.93
N ALA A 285 16.28 -19.75 1.62
CA ALA A 285 15.78 -19.29 0.33
C ALA A 285 16.75 -19.61 -0.81
N ALA A 286 18.06 -19.61 -0.56
CA ALA A 286 19.09 -20.00 -1.50
C ALA A 286 19.31 -21.53 -1.57
N SER A 287 18.75 -22.32 -0.64
CA SER A 287 19.00 -23.75 -0.56
C SER A 287 17.99 -24.58 -1.36
N PRO A 288 18.40 -25.42 -2.32
CA PRO A 288 17.48 -26.28 -3.06
C PRO A 288 16.89 -27.41 -2.20
N LYS A 289 17.51 -27.71 -1.04
CA LYS A 289 17.07 -28.76 -0.13
C LYS A 289 15.97 -28.32 0.83
N LYS A 290 15.85 -27.01 1.08
CA LYS A 290 14.84 -26.47 2.00
C LYS A 290 13.60 -26.05 1.20
N TYR A 291 12.44 -26.56 1.62
CA TYR A 291 11.15 -26.26 1.02
C TYR A 291 11.17 -26.36 -0.52
N ALA A 292 11.56 -27.53 -1.02
CA ALA A 292 11.83 -27.81 -2.44
C ALA A 292 10.66 -27.42 -3.37
N ASN A 293 9.41 -27.50 -2.90
CA ASN A 293 8.24 -27.11 -3.69
C ASN A 293 8.26 -25.62 -4.03
N THR A 294 8.57 -24.75 -3.05
CA THR A 294 8.65 -23.30 -3.30
C THR A 294 9.88 -22.96 -4.17
N ALA A 295 10.97 -23.73 -4.05
CA ALA A 295 12.14 -23.59 -4.94
C ALA A 295 11.80 -23.94 -6.39
N LYS A 296 10.94 -24.93 -6.60
CA LYS A 296 10.44 -25.32 -7.93
C LYS A 296 9.48 -24.27 -8.50
N GLU A 297 8.65 -23.67 -7.65
CA GLU A 297 7.62 -22.70 -8.05
C GLU A 297 8.20 -21.32 -8.37
N TYR A 298 9.09 -20.79 -7.50
CA TYR A 298 9.61 -19.42 -7.58
C TYR A 298 11.10 -19.32 -7.88
N GLY A 299 11.84 -20.43 -7.92
CA GLY A 299 13.28 -20.44 -8.00
C GLY A 299 13.97 -20.33 -6.63
N LEU A 300 15.30 -20.27 -6.68
CA LEU A 300 16.14 -20.01 -5.50
C LEU A 300 16.49 -18.53 -5.48
N TRP A 301 16.63 -17.97 -4.29
CA TRP A 301 17.07 -16.59 -4.15
C TRP A 301 18.05 -16.41 -2.99
N GLN A 302 19.12 -15.67 -3.21
CA GLN A 302 20.04 -15.18 -2.19
C GLN A 302 19.95 -13.65 -2.15
N ALA A 303 19.37 -13.12 -1.08
CA ALA A 303 19.39 -11.68 -0.84
C ALA A 303 20.83 -11.20 -0.61
N LYS A 304 21.14 -9.97 -0.97
CA LYS A 304 22.49 -9.40 -0.78
C LYS A 304 22.77 -9.07 0.66
N LYS A 305 21.76 -8.60 1.41
CA LYS A 305 21.94 -8.14 2.79
C LYS A 305 20.75 -8.53 3.67
N LEU A 306 21.04 -8.79 4.94
CA LEU A 306 20.05 -8.95 6.00
C LEU A 306 20.40 -8.02 7.15
N TYR A 307 19.46 -7.16 7.51
CA TYR A 307 19.51 -6.36 8.73
C TYR A 307 18.47 -6.80 9.73
N LEU A 308 18.82 -6.75 11.00
CA LEU A 308 17.88 -6.89 12.10
C LEU A 308 17.89 -5.62 12.96
N HIS A 309 16.71 -5.22 13.41
CA HIS A 309 16.53 -4.12 14.33
C HIS A 309 17.31 -4.39 15.62
N LEU A 310 17.97 -3.38 16.17
CA LEU A 310 18.79 -3.41 17.40
C LEU A 310 19.92 -4.48 17.43
N TYR A 311 20.22 -5.17 16.33
CA TYR A 311 21.29 -6.14 16.30
C TYR A 311 22.64 -5.47 16.60
N ALA A 312 23.42 -6.05 17.53
CA ALA A 312 24.57 -5.36 18.12
C ALA A 312 25.80 -5.26 17.20
N GLU A 313 25.97 -6.25 16.30
CA GLU A 313 27.14 -6.32 15.43
C GLU A 313 26.91 -5.55 14.12
N ASN A 314 28.00 -5.00 13.55
CA ASN A 314 27.95 -4.26 12.27
C ASN A 314 26.82 -3.23 12.23
N ARG A 315 26.70 -2.48 13.34
CA ARG A 315 25.61 -1.53 13.56
C ARG A 315 25.67 -0.40 12.56
N ILE A 316 24.50 -0.04 12.05
CA ILE A 316 24.22 1.16 11.30
C ILE A 316 23.19 1.99 12.05
N GLU A 317 23.20 3.30 11.83
CA GLU A 317 22.26 4.23 12.44
C GLU A 317 21.69 5.15 11.37
N MET A 318 20.38 5.06 11.19
CA MET A 318 19.67 5.80 10.18
C MET A 318 19.33 7.20 10.70
N ASP A 319 19.37 8.20 9.84
CA ASP A 319 18.90 9.55 10.16
C ASP A 319 17.50 9.75 9.56
N TRP A 320 16.47 9.50 10.37
CA TRP A 320 15.08 9.68 9.97
C TRP A 320 14.63 11.16 9.99
N HIS A 321 15.50 12.11 10.41
CA HIS A 321 15.18 13.53 10.46
C HIS A 321 15.59 14.32 9.21
N GLN A 322 16.09 13.63 8.19
CA GLN A 322 16.29 14.27 6.89
C GLN A 322 14.94 14.60 6.24
N PRO A 323 14.78 15.82 5.70
CA PRO A 323 13.53 16.21 5.04
C PRO A 323 13.32 15.39 3.78
N LEU A 324 12.09 14.87 3.60
CA LEU A 324 11.67 14.10 2.46
C LEU A 324 10.86 15.01 1.52
N GLU A 325 11.35 15.21 0.30
CA GLU A 325 10.71 16.06 -0.70
C GLU A 325 9.33 15.53 -1.10
N ALA A 326 9.23 14.21 -1.26
CA ALA A 326 7.98 13.51 -1.59
C ALA A 326 6.87 13.64 -0.54
N PHE A 327 7.21 14.14 0.66
CA PHE A 327 6.27 14.42 1.76
C PHE A 327 6.21 15.91 2.12
N GLY A 328 6.54 16.79 1.17
CA GLY A 328 6.49 18.24 1.37
C GLY A 328 7.49 18.77 2.40
N GLY A 329 8.63 18.08 2.57
CA GLY A 329 9.70 18.47 3.51
C GLY A 329 9.52 17.93 4.93
N LYS A 330 8.48 17.13 5.22
CA LYS A 330 8.41 16.36 6.47
C LYS A 330 9.55 15.36 6.52
N ASP A 331 10.07 15.06 7.70
CA ASP A 331 11.03 14.00 7.88
C ASP A 331 10.40 12.61 8.01
N GLY A 332 11.19 11.55 7.86
CA GLY A 332 10.73 10.19 7.90
C GLY A 332 10.13 9.80 9.26
N TYR A 333 10.64 10.35 10.36
CA TYR A 333 10.10 10.14 11.70
C TYR A 333 8.69 10.74 11.83
N THR A 334 8.51 11.98 11.36
CA THR A 334 7.21 12.65 11.37
C THR A 334 6.18 11.88 10.56
N VAL A 335 6.54 11.42 9.35
CA VAL A 335 5.63 10.62 8.52
C VAL A 335 5.25 9.30 9.19
N ALA A 336 6.22 8.61 9.82
CA ALA A 336 5.95 7.39 10.58
C ALA A 336 5.04 7.66 11.79
N ALA A 337 5.23 8.78 12.49
CA ALA A 337 4.38 9.17 13.62
C ALA A 337 2.95 9.50 13.18
N GLU A 338 2.77 10.12 12.02
CA GLU A 338 1.45 10.34 11.41
C GLU A 338 0.82 9.01 10.98
N ALA A 339 1.60 8.10 10.38
CA ALA A 339 1.14 6.78 9.97
C ALA A 339 0.68 5.94 11.18
N PHE A 340 1.36 6.04 12.31
CA PHE A 340 0.95 5.36 13.54
C PHE A 340 -0.44 5.80 14.02
N GLN A 341 -0.93 7.00 13.68
CA GLN A 341 -2.27 7.45 14.05
C GLN A 341 -3.39 6.63 13.37
N PHE A 342 -3.09 5.89 12.31
CA PHE A 342 -4.04 4.95 11.71
C PHE A 342 -4.22 3.69 12.54
N HIS A 343 -3.24 3.31 13.36
CA HIS A 343 -3.34 2.17 14.30
C HIS A 343 -4.16 2.52 15.54
N LYS A 344 -5.42 2.90 15.33
CA LYS A 344 -6.36 3.37 16.37
C LYS A 344 -6.47 2.40 17.54
N SER A 345 -6.42 1.09 17.26
CA SER A 345 -6.48 0.04 18.27
C SER A 345 -5.24 -0.01 19.17
N GLN A 346 -4.14 0.65 18.81
CA GLN A 346 -2.85 0.64 19.52
C GLN A 346 -2.49 1.98 20.15
N LEU A 347 -3.27 3.03 19.87
CA LEU A 347 -3.03 4.36 20.43
C LEU A 347 -3.13 4.33 21.96
N GLY A 348 -2.15 4.99 22.62
CA GLY A 348 -2.04 5.03 24.08
C GLY A 348 -1.32 3.84 24.72
N ALA A 349 -1.09 2.75 24.00
CA ALA A 349 -0.25 1.63 24.43
C ALA A 349 1.22 1.83 24.07
N TRP A 350 1.49 2.38 22.89
CA TRP A 350 2.82 2.57 22.34
C TRP A 350 3.04 3.99 21.78
N THR A 351 4.31 4.37 21.67
CA THR A 351 4.78 5.58 20.99
C THR A 351 6.01 5.22 20.16
N ILE A 352 6.22 5.94 19.06
CA ILE A 352 7.41 5.78 18.23
C ILE A 352 8.62 6.34 18.97
N HIS A 353 9.76 5.65 18.92
CA HIS A 353 11.00 6.03 19.57
C HIS A 353 12.14 6.14 18.54
N ASP A 354 12.62 7.33 18.32
CA ASP A 354 13.78 7.62 17.46
C ASP A 354 15.12 7.56 18.21
N GLY A 355 15.08 7.35 19.51
CA GLY A 355 16.27 7.30 20.35
C GLY A 355 16.14 6.32 21.53
N GLY A 356 17.24 6.20 22.28
CA GLY A 356 17.30 5.33 23.45
C GLY A 356 17.46 3.84 23.11
N LYS A 357 17.03 2.98 24.02
CA LYS A 357 17.25 1.52 23.91
C LYS A 357 16.41 0.85 22.83
N LEU A 358 15.30 1.46 22.47
CA LEU A 358 14.32 0.96 21.50
C LEU A 358 14.26 1.87 20.25
N SER A 359 15.37 2.53 19.93
CA SER A 359 15.46 3.42 18.77
C SER A 359 15.16 2.68 17.48
N ASN A 360 14.16 3.14 16.75
CA ASN A 360 13.75 2.63 15.45
C ASN A 360 14.72 2.98 14.30
N ALA A 361 15.81 3.71 14.62
CA ALA A 361 16.85 4.08 13.67
C ALA A 361 18.05 3.13 13.67
N ILE A 362 18.08 2.14 14.57
CA ILE A 362 19.25 1.30 14.78
C ILE A 362 19.04 -0.09 14.18
N PHE A 363 19.94 -0.48 13.29
CA PHE A 363 19.97 -1.80 12.68
C PHE A 363 21.39 -2.38 12.73
N GLY A 364 21.51 -3.71 12.67
CA GLY A 364 22.78 -4.37 12.51
C GLY A 364 22.78 -5.27 11.26
N LEU A 365 23.87 -5.22 10.49
CA LEU A 365 24.09 -6.06 9.32
C LEU A 365 24.47 -7.47 9.78
N VAL A 366 23.53 -8.41 9.65
CA VAL A 366 23.72 -9.82 10.09
C VAL A 366 24.47 -10.62 9.04
N TYR A 367 24.05 -10.48 7.78
CA TYR A 367 24.65 -11.14 6.62
C TYR A 367 24.80 -10.17 5.45
N SER A 368 25.89 -10.33 4.70
CA SER A 368 26.15 -9.56 3.48
C SER A 368 26.93 -10.39 2.47
N GLU A 369 26.43 -10.43 1.23
CA GLU A 369 27.12 -11.00 0.07
C GLU A 369 27.93 -9.93 -0.69
N VAL A 370 27.81 -8.65 -0.28
CA VAL A 370 28.42 -7.50 -0.97
C VAL A 370 29.46 -6.75 -0.11
N GLY A 371 29.90 -7.39 0.98
CA GLY A 371 30.86 -6.81 1.91
C GLY A 371 30.22 -5.98 3.02
N PRO A 372 31.05 -5.39 3.91
CA PRO A 372 30.56 -4.58 5.02
C PRO A 372 30.10 -3.21 4.52
N ASP A 373 29.21 -2.59 5.28
CA ASP A 373 28.86 -1.19 5.08
C ASP A 373 30.00 -0.27 5.53
N VAL A 374 30.24 0.77 4.78
CA VAL A 374 31.30 1.78 5.01
C VAL A 374 30.68 3.05 5.59
N GLU A 375 29.65 3.60 4.92
CA GLU A 375 28.96 4.83 5.34
C GLU A 375 28.01 4.58 6.51
N LYS A 376 27.41 3.38 6.58
CA LYS A 376 26.55 2.91 7.69
C LYS A 376 25.32 3.78 7.96
N ASN A 377 24.78 4.38 6.92
CA ASN A 377 23.61 5.25 6.97
C ASN A 377 22.59 4.95 5.85
N ASP A 378 22.79 3.86 5.10
CA ASP A 378 21.92 3.44 4.01
C ASP A 378 21.82 1.90 3.96
N LEU A 379 20.60 1.37 4.07
CA LEU A 379 20.34 -0.07 3.96
C LEU A 379 20.72 -0.62 2.57
N MET A 380 20.66 0.22 1.53
CA MET A 380 20.95 -0.17 0.15
C MET A 380 22.42 -0.02 -0.25
N GLU A 381 23.29 0.40 0.68
CA GLU A 381 24.73 0.57 0.44
C GLU A 381 25.34 -0.72 -0.17
N ASN A 382 26.15 -0.57 -1.21
CA ASN A 382 26.84 -1.64 -1.95
C ASN A 382 25.93 -2.67 -2.67
N THR A 383 24.61 -2.53 -2.67
CA THR A 383 23.72 -3.48 -3.37
C THR A 383 23.73 -3.31 -4.88
N GLY A 384 24.06 -2.13 -5.37
CA GLY A 384 23.93 -1.79 -6.78
C GLY A 384 22.48 -1.62 -7.25
N CYS A 385 21.51 -1.64 -6.35
CA CYS A 385 20.14 -1.30 -6.69
C CYS A 385 20.06 0.17 -7.10
N VAL A 386 19.26 0.43 -8.12
CA VAL A 386 18.99 1.78 -8.61
C VAL A 386 17.58 2.13 -8.22
N PRO A 387 17.37 3.29 -7.56
CA PRO A 387 16.02 3.78 -7.32
C PRO A 387 15.20 3.88 -8.60
N HIS A 388 13.91 3.62 -8.51
CA HIS A 388 12.93 3.71 -9.59
C HIS A 388 12.10 4.99 -9.41
N PRO A 389 12.60 6.17 -9.85
CA PRO A 389 11.88 7.43 -9.63
C PRO A 389 10.47 7.44 -10.26
N GLU A 390 10.27 6.62 -11.30
CA GLU A 390 8.97 6.39 -11.94
C GLU A 390 7.96 5.69 -11.02
N ASN A 391 8.45 4.99 -9.97
CA ASN A 391 7.62 4.34 -8.97
C ASN A 391 7.25 5.28 -7.81
N ARG A 392 7.78 6.50 -7.80
CA ARG A 392 7.29 7.53 -6.88
C ARG A 392 5.81 7.73 -7.18
N PHE A 393 4.98 7.53 -6.16
CA PHE A 393 3.54 7.66 -6.31
C PHE A 393 3.17 9.00 -6.97
N GLU A 394 2.65 8.93 -8.18
CA GLU A 394 1.90 10.02 -8.79
C GLU A 394 0.41 9.67 -8.69
N PRO A 395 -0.44 10.58 -8.16
CA PRO A 395 -1.88 10.36 -8.16
C PRO A 395 -2.35 10.03 -9.56
N GLU A 396 -3.27 9.08 -9.69
CA GLU A 396 -3.86 8.74 -10.99
C GLU A 396 -4.50 10.00 -11.59
N LYS A 397 -4.03 10.39 -12.77
CA LYS A 397 -4.61 11.54 -13.48
C LYS A 397 -6.07 11.23 -13.86
N PRO A 398 -6.95 12.25 -13.93
CA PRO A 398 -8.30 12.02 -14.41
C PRO A 398 -8.25 11.31 -15.76
N ILE A 399 -8.91 10.17 -15.86
CA ILE A 399 -9.09 9.51 -17.15
C ILE A 399 -10.00 10.42 -17.97
N GLY A 400 -9.57 10.78 -19.19
CA GLY A 400 -10.40 11.54 -20.10
C GLY A 400 -11.75 10.84 -20.30
N LEU A 401 -12.84 11.58 -20.20
CA LEU A 401 -14.17 11.02 -20.37
C LEU A 401 -14.29 10.40 -21.76
N VAL A 402 -14.76 9.17 -21.83
CA VAL A 402 -15.05 8.49 -23.09
C VAL A 402 -16.36 9.06 -23.62
N GLU A 403 -16.30 9.95 -24.61
CA GLU A 403 -17.48 10.30 -25.40
C GLU A 403 -17.87 9.10 -26.27
N GLU A 404 -19.00 8.45 -25.95
CA GLU A 404 -19.59 7.48 -26.85
C GLU A 404 -20.05 8.19 -28.14
N THR A 405 -19.30 8.10 -29.23
CA THR A 405 -19.80 8.42 -30.54
C THR A 405 -20.95 7.46 -30.85
N ALA A 406 -22.11 8.05 -31.13
CA ALA A 406 -23.29 7.30 -31.56
C ALA A 406 -23.03 6.69 -32.95
N ALA A 407 -22.56 5.45 -33.00
CA ALA A 407 -22.74 4.51 -34.13
C ALA A 407 -21.89 3.25 -33.89
N ASP A 408 -22.58 2.17 -34.03
CA ASP A 408 -22.23 0.81 -34.40
C ASP A 408 -22.34 -0.24 -33.30
N GLU A 409 -23.17 -1.23 -33.66
CA GLU A 409 -23.63 -2.39 -32.89
C GLU A 409 -22.56 -3.47 -32.72
N ASP A 410 -21.27 -3.12 -32.58
CA ASP A 410 -20.23 -4.11 -32.23
C ASP A 410 -19.43 -3.62 -31.03
N ASP A 411 -19.55 -4.35 -29.92
CA ASP A 411 -18.97 -4.15 -28.59
C ASP A 411 -17.43 -4.08 -28.59
N VAL A 412 -16.84 -2.97 -29.01
CA VAL A 412 -15.42 -2.69 -28.77
C VAL A 412 -15.28 -1.29 -28.19
N ILE A 413 -14.99 -1.23 -26.89
CA ILE A 413 -14.61 0.01 -26.22
C ILE A 413 -13.17 0.34 -26.63
N HIS A 414 -12.98 1.34 -27.49
CA HIS A 414 -11.67 1.91 -27.75
C HIS A 414 -11.33 2.96 -26.68
N ILE A 415 -10.47 2.61 -25.77
CA ILE A 415 -9.86 3.58 -24.85
C ILE A 415 -8.73 4.26 -25.61
N THR A 416 -8.94 5.51 -26.03
CA THR A 416 -7.85 6.35 -26.53
C THR A 416 -7.17 7.01 -25.34
N LEU A 417 -6.01 6.51 -24.96
CA LEU A 417 -5.11 7.21 -24.06
C LEU A 417 -4.47 8.34 -24.89
N ASP A 418 -4.82 9.57 -24.59
CA ASP A 418 -4.11 10.73 -25.12
C ASP A 418 -2.74 10.80 -24.45
N SER A 419 -1.77 10.14 -25.07
CA SER A 419 -0.37 10.31 -24.73
C SER A 419 0.04 11.68 -25.24
N GLY A 420 0.03 12.68 -24.37
CA GLY A 420 0.63 13.97 -24.65
C GLY A 420 2.04 13.76 -25.21
N GLY A 421 2.16 13.88 -26.52
CA GLY A 421 3.42 13.72 -27.22
C GLY A 421 4.34 14.90 -26.92
N ASP A 422 5.51 14.56 -26.47
CA ASP A 422 6.67 15.46 -26.51
C ASP A 422 6.98 15.88 -27.94
N SER A 423 7.13 17.16 -28.11
CA SER A 423 7.92 17.78 -29.18
C SER A 423 8.69 18.97 -28.64
#